data_e7a4ffb48edde36a8587c24cc31dc12c
#
_entry.id   e7a4ffb48edde36a8587c24cc31dc12c
#
_cell.length_a   1.000
_cell.length_b   1.000
_cell.length_c   1.000
_cell.angle_alpha   90.00
_cell.angle_beta   90.00
_cell.angle_gamma   90.00
#
_symmetry.space_group_name_H-M   'P 1'
#
loop_
_entity.id
_entity.type
_entity.pdbx_description
1 polymer ?
#
loop_
_entity_poly.entity_id
_entity_poly.type
_entity_poly.pdbx_seq_one_letter_code
_entity_poly.pdbx_strand_id
1 'polypeptide(L)'
;MVGKGYWMQKSGHDRGEGAEMANSTISYLWRDPNAPKGFRSGVSLHGHTNQSRETLDFLANFGNQYPAMRPLLSRLERRAEEVHGLRVNYAASYWTPPMTPKLAFDLESGQIAKLDLAPMVSLTDHDTITAPMLLRTVPSARRIPVSVEWSAPYGKQSFHLGVHNLPSARATEWMETLRSFTANPSDKRLAEILMALNAERNVLVIFNHPMWDLYLVGREKHEFLVNEFLQKNGNYLHALELNGLRHWDENRRTRRLAEKWNMLLISGGDRHGVEPNANINLTNATSFTEFVHEIRREKKSNMLFLPQYAEPWKHRILQSAIDAVRHYPEFPQGSRTWDERVYHPDANGVVRPLSEIWPNGSAPRVMRWGVGMVQLMGRGLVSGGLRMAWSDAHQLRLALGEHES
;
A
#
# COMPACT_ATOMS: atom_id res chain seq x y z
N MET A 1 -7.98 56.94 1.49
CA MET A 1 -8.00 56.89 0.03
C MET A 1 -7.57 55.48 -0.44
N VAL A 2 -8.54 54.81 -1.00
CA VAL A 2 -8.50 53.77 -2.03
C VAL A 2 -7.53 52.60 -1.87
N GLY A 3 -8.10 51.48 -1.42
CA GLY A 3 -7.51 50.13 -1.57
C GLY A 3 -7.59 49.67 -3.04
N LYS A 4 -6.58 48.94 -3.48
CA LYS A 4 -6.62 48.13 -4.70
C LYS A 4 -6.59 46.68 -4.32
N GLY A 5 -7.75 46.01 -4.46
CA GLY A 5 -7.85 44.55 -4.41
C GLY A 5 -7.17 43.94 -5.63
N TYR A 6 -6.31 42.96 -5.38
CA TYR A 6 -5.80 42.05 -6.43
C TYR A 6 -6.79 40.93 -6.64
N TRP A 7 -7.45 40.94 -7.77
CA TRP A 7 -8.26 39.85 -8.26
C TRP A 7 -7.31 38.75 -8.79
N MET A 8 -7.35 37.59 -8.18
CA MET A 8 -6.76 36.39 -8.79
C MET A 8 -7.52 36.05 -10.06
N GLN A 9 -6.84 36.15 -11.18
CA GLN A 9 -7.29 35.58 -12.43
C GLN A 9 -7.39 34.08 -12.29
N LYS A 10 -8.60 33.53 -12.43
CA LYS A 10 -8.83 32.11 -12.70
C LYS A 10 -8.17 31.79 -14.06
N SER A 11 -7.06 31.08 -14.04
CA SER A 11 -6.60 30.36 -15.20
C SER A 11 -7.54 29.18 -15.45
N GLY A 12 -8.64 29.44 -16.17
CA GLY A 12 -9.45 28.38 -16.75
C GLY A 12 -8.58 27.67 -17.77
N HIS A 13 -8.13 26.46 -17.46
CA HIS A 13 -7.67 25.54 -18.47
C HIS A 13 -8.92 25.15 -19.27
N ASP A 14 -8.98 25.66 -20.49
CA ASP A 14 -9.89 25.26 -21.55
C ASP A 14 -9.64 23.76 -21.82
N ARG A 15 -10.46 22.89 -21.19
CA ARG A 15 -10.50 21.47 -21.54
C ARG A 15 -11.45 21.38 -22.70
N GLY A 16 -10.90 21.03 -23.87
CA GLY A 16 -11.64 20.83 -25.09
C GLY A 16 -12.94 20.05 -24.85
N GLU A 17 -13.99 20.51 -25.51
CA GLU A 17 -15.31 19.86 -25.56
C GLU A 17 -15.13 18.40 -25.95
N GLY A 18 -15.51 17.45 -25.00
CA GLY A 18 -15.48 16.02 -25.24
C GLY A 18 -14.67 15.19 -24.26
N ALA A 19 -14.22 15.73 -23.11
CA ALA A 19 -13.56 14.89 -22.09
C ALA A 19 -14.59 13.92 -21.50
N GLU A 20 -14.47 12.64 -21.87
CA GLU A 20 -15.27 11.54 -21.32
C GLU A 20 -15.11 11.50 -19.80
N MET A 21 -16.24 11.52 -19.07
CA MET A 21 -16.20 11.51 -17.60
C MET A 21 -15.63 10.18 -17.11
N ALA A 22 -14.75 10.23 -16.13
CA ALA A 22 -14.17 9.05 -15.51
C ALA A 22 -15.29 8.19 -14.87
N ASN A 23 -15.44 6.94 -15.33
CA ASN A 23 -16.49 6.04 -14.86
C ASN A 23 -15.92 4.97 -13.93
N SER A 24 -16.16 5.14 -12.63
CA SER A 24 -15.73 4.21 -11.59
C SER A 24 -16.95 3.67 -10.83
N THR A 25 -17.16 2.36 -10.89
CA THR A 25 -18.23 1.67 -10.17
C THR A 25 -17.69 0.98 -8.93
N ILE A 26 -18.35 1.13 -7.80
CA ILE A 26 -18.01 0.48 -6.54
C ILE A 26 -19.14 -0.46 -6.15
N SER A 27 -18.81 -1.73 -5.93
CA SER A 27 -19.73 -2.76 -5.48
C SER A 27 -19.24 -3.37 -4.16
N TYR A 28 -20.17 -3.92 -3.38
CA TYR A 28 -19.89 -4.54 -2.09
C TYR A 28 -20.44 -5.95 -2.07
N LEU A 29 -19.57 -6.96 -1.98
CA LEU A 29 -19.98 -8.38 -2.08
C LEU A 29 -20.97 -8.79 -1.00
N TRP A 30 -20.89 -8.21 0.21
CA TRP A 30 -21.83 -8.50 1.30
C TRP A 30 -23.24 -7.88 1.12
N ARG A 31 -23.42 -6.98 0.15
CA ARG A 31 -24.70 -6.38 -0.22
C ARG A 31 -25.27 -7.02 -1.47
N ASP A 32 -24.41 -7.26 -2.44
CA ASP A 32 -24.77 -7.91 -3.70
C ASP A 32 -23.81 -9.08 -3.99
N PRO A 33 -24.18 -10.29 -3.56
CA PRO A 33 -23.41 -11.49 -3.85
C PRO A 33 -23.28 -11.81 -5.34
N ASN A 34 -24.10 -11.18 -6.18
CA ASN A 34 -24.08 -11.35 -7.63
C ASN A 34 -23.20 -10.31 -8.34
N ALA A 35 -22.65 -9.33 -7.63
CA ALA A 35 -21.80 -8.28 -8.23
C ALA A 35 -20.67 -8.82 -9.13
N PRO A 36 -20.02 -9.97 -8.85
CA PRO A 36 -19.04 -10.56 -9.75
C PRO A 36 -19.62 -11.14 -11.03
N LYS A 37 -20.91 -11.50 -11.03
CA LYS A 37 -21.56 -12.11 -12.21
C LYS A 37 -21.59 -11.12 -13.38
N GLY A 38 -21.20 -11.57 -14.53
CA GLY A 38 -21.08 -10.73 -15.73
C GLY A 38 -19.68 -10.19 -15.98
N PHE A 39 -18.74 -10.45 -15.07
CA PHE A 39 -17.32 -10.24 -15.29
C PHE A 39 -16.59 -11.57 -15.52
N ARG A 40 -15.52 -11.52 -16.32
CA ARG A 40 -14.71 -12.69 -16.64
C ARG A 40 -13.58 -12.88 -15.66
N SER A 41 -12.99 -11.80 -15.19
CA SER A 41 -11.75 -11.81 -14.42
C SER A 41 -11.83 -10.88 -13.22
N GLY A 42 -11.07 -11.26 -12.18
CA GLY A 42 -10.78 -10.41 -11.04
C GLY A 42 -9.30 -10.01 -11.04
N VAL A 43 -9.01 -8.77 -10.73
CA VAL A 43 -7.65 -8.25 -10.67
C VAL A 43 -7.32 -7.82 -9.25
N SER A 44 -6.32 -8.46 -8.65
CA SER A 44 -5.70 -8.01 -7.42
C SER A 44 -4.52 -7.11 -7.76
N LEU A 45 -4.54 -5.91 -7.24
CA LEU A 45 -3.45 -4.94 -7.31
C LEU A 45 -2.94 -4.66 -5.91
N HIS A 46 -1.66 -4.31 -5.77
CA HIS A 46 -1.08 -3.83 -4.53
C HIS A 46 -1.05 -4.87 -3.42
N GLY A 47 -0.05 -5.73 -3.47
CA GLY A 47 0.26 -6.70 -2.43
C GLY A 47 1.77 -6.88 -2.29
N HIS A 48 2.21 -7.11 -1.05
CA HIS A 48 3.61 -7.17 -0.68
C HIS A 48 4.04 -8.58 -0.29
N THR A 49 5.33 -8.86 -0.53
CA THR A 49 5.96 -10.15 -0.25
C THR A 49 7.20 -9.96 0.61
N ASN A 50 7.87 -11.05 0.98
CA ASN A 50 9.15 -10.98 1.70
C ASN A 50 10.31 -10.37 0.89
N GLN A 51 10.04 -9.91 -0.33
CA GLN A 51 10.99 -9.12 -1.12
C GLN A 51 10.82 -7.61 -0.90
N SER A 52 9.70 -7.19 -0.30
CA SER A 52 9.43 -5.80 0.05
C SER A 52 10.27 -5.33 1.23
N ARG A 53 10.66 -4.07 1.19
CA ARG A 53 11.38 -3.39 2.29
C ARG A 53 10.49 -2.30 2.85
N GLU A 54 9.70 -2.69 3.85
CA GLU A 54 8.80 -1.76 4.54
C GLU A 54 9.60 -0.87 5.47
N THR A 55 9.68 0.43 5.19
CA THR A 55 10.44 1.36 6.03
C THR A 55 9.91 1.44 7.46
N LEU A 56 10.80 1.59 8.41
CA LEU A 56 10.47 1.85 9.82
C LEU A 56 10.63 3.33 10.22
N ASP A 57 10.87 4.21 9.25
CA ASP A 57 11.07 5.66 9.47
C ASP A 57 9.91 6.31 10.23
N PHE A 58 8.68 5.85 9.99
CA PHE A 58 7.49 6.38 10.68
C PHE A 58 7.55 6.20 12.20
N LEU A 59 8.31 5.22 12.71
CA LEU A 59 8.49 5.00 14.15
C LEU A 59 9.24 6.16 14.82
N ALA A 60 10.13 6.84 14.10
CA ALA A 60 10.80 8.04 14.61
C ALA A 60 9.78 9.16 14.90
N ASN A 61 8.73 9.29 14.10
CA ASN A 61 7.68 10.29 14.26
C ASN A 61 6.60 9.86 15.27
N PHE A 62 6.43 8.54 15.47
CA PHE A 62 5.41 7.99 16.36
C PHE A 62 5.57 8.47 17.81
N GLY A 63 6.80 8.51 18.33
CA GLY A 63 7.08 9.03 19.67
C GLY A 63 6.75 10.52 19.83
N ASN A 64 6.78 11.30 18.76
CA ASN A 64 6.42 12.72 18.78
C ASN A 64 4.89 12.89 18.78
N GLN A 65 4.18 12.05 18.04
CA GLN A 65 2.71 12.09 17.97
C GLN A 65 2.03 11.53 19.23
N TYR A 66 2.66 10.54 19.88
CA TYR A 66 2.15 9.92 21.11
C TYR A 66 3.10 10.16 22.28
N PRO A 67 3.07 11.35 22.90
CA PRO A 67 4.03 11.74 23.95
C PRO A 67 4.11 10.74 25.12
N ALA A 68 3.01 10.04 25.43
CA ALA A 68 2.97 9.01 26.46
C ALA A 68 3.86 7.80 26.15
N MET A 69 4.12 7.50 24.86
CA MET A 69 4.98 6.39 24.42
C MET A 69 6.46 6.77 24.39
N ARG A 70 6.79 8.06 24.31
CA ARG A 70 8.17 8.54 24.17
C ARG A 70 9.11 8.06 25.29
N PRO A 71 8.73 8.08 26.60
CA PRO A 71 9.62 7.56 27.64
C PRO A 71 9.93 6.07 27.50
N LEU A 72 8.94 5.29 27.04
CA LEU A 72 9.12 3.85 26.80
C LEU A 72 10.08 3.62 25.63
N LEU A 73 9.86 4.29 24.50
CA LEU A 73 10.73 4.18 23.32
C LEU A 73 12.17 4.59 23.66
N SER A 74 12.37 5.75 24.31
CA SER A 74 13.69 6.22 24.71
C SER A 74 14.40 5.31 25.72
N ARG A 75 13.63 4.59 26.56
CA ARG A 75 14.19 3.57 27.47
C ARG A 75 14.63 2.32 26.72
N LEU A 76 13.87 1.91 25.68
CA LEU A 76 14.23 0.77 24.85
C LEU A 76 15.47 1.07 24.00
N GLU A 77 15.53 2.26 23.41
CA GLU A 77 16.67 2.75 22.63
C GLU A 77 17.97 2.77 23.48
N ARG A 78 17.93 3.42 24.66
CA ARG A 78 19.06 3.44 25.58
C ARG A 78 19.49 2.04 25.98
N ARG A 79 18.57 1.15 26.27
CA ARG A 79 18.91 -0.21 26.65
C ARG A 79 19.49 -1.01 25.49
N ALA A 80 19.09 -0.76 24.26
CA ALA A 80 19.70 -1.35 23.07
C ALA A 80 21.15 -0.88 22.92
N GLU A 81 21.42 0.40 23.16
CA GLU A 81 22.76 0.96 23.13
C GLU A 81 23.65 0.44 24.27
N GLU A 82 23.16 0.46 25.51
CA GLU A 82 23.92 0.02 26.72
C GLU A 82 24.22 -1.48 26.73
N VAL A 83 23.27 -2.32 26.30
CA VAL A 83 23.39 -3.77 26.42
C VAL A 83 23.95 -4.42 25.15
N HIS A 84 23.68 -3.83 23.99
CA HIS A 84 24.00 -4.42 22.69
C HIS A 84 24.96 -3.58 21.85
N GLY A 85 25.35 -2.38 22.33
CA GLY A 85 26.14 -1.42 21.53
C GLY A 85 25.40 -0.97 20.26
N LEU A 86 24.07 -1.14 20.23
CA LEU A 86 23.26 -0.92 19.04
C LEU A 86 22.50 0.40 19.14
N ARG A 87 22.95 1.40 18.42
CA ARG A 87 22.24 2.66 18.28
C ARG A 87 21.09 2.49 17.30
N VAL A 88 19.86 2.60 17.78
CA VAL A 88 18.66 2.43 16.94
C VAL A 88 18.63 3.48 15.81
N ASN A 89 18.48 3.01 14.58
CA ASN A 89 18.41 3.83 13.38
C ASN A 89 17.19 3.41 12.54
N TYR A 90 16.07 4.05 12.79
CA TYR A 90 14.80 3.75 12.09
C TYR A 90 14.89 4.02 10.59
N ALA A 91 15.65 5.06 10.16
CA ALA A 91 15.79 5.43 8.75
C ALA A 91 16.54 4.41 7.90
N ALA A 92 17.44 3.63 8.53
CA ALA A 92 18.15 2.55 7.86
C ALA A 92 17.56 1.17 8.16
N SER A 93 16.44 1.12 8.91
CA SER A 93 15.77 -0.13 9.30
C SER A 93 14.55 -0.37 8.46
N TYR A 94 14.25 -1.64 8.21
CA TYR A 94 13.03 -2.05 7.51
C TYR A 94 12.57 -3.42 8.02
N TRP A 95 11.34 -3.76 7.72
CA TRP A 95 10.83 -5.12 7.89
C TRP A 95 10.34 -5.68 6.57
N THR A 96 10.21 -6.99 6.49
CA THR A 96 9.67 -7.67 5.31
C THR A 96 8.39 -8.42 5.67
N PRO A 97 7.35 -8.36 4.84
CA PRO A 97 6.17 -9.21 4.98
C PRO A 97 6.54 -10.71 5.05
N PRO A 98 5.73 -11.55 5.70
CA PRO A 98 6.11 -12.96 5.91
C PRO A 98 6.01 -13.82 4.65
N MET A 99 5.14 -13.48 3.69
CA MET A 99 4.80 -14.35 2.58
C MET A 99 5.82 -14.30 1.44
N THR A 100 6.21 -15.49 0.96
CA THR A 100 6.98 -15.59 -0.27
C THR A 100 6.14 -15.14 -1.49
N PRO A 101 6.78 -14.72 -2.61
CA PRO A 101 6.05 -14.34 -3.82
C PRO A 101 5.05 -15.39 -4.29
N LYS A 102 5.42 -16.68 -4.22
CA LYS A 102 4.55 -17.79 -4.66
C LYS A 102 3.32 -17.94 -3.75
N LEU A 103 3.50 -17.88 -2.43
CA LEU A 103 2.40 -17.95 -1.48
C LEU A 103 1.44 -16.77 -1.62
N ALA A 104 1.98 -15.56 -1.80
CA ALA A 104 1.19 -14.36 -2.02
C ALA A 104 0.35 -14.49 -3.31
N PHE A 105 0.99 -14.89 -4.41
CA PHE A 105 0.31 -15.12 -5.68
C PHE A 105 -0.80 -16.17 -5.58
N ASP A 106 -0.53 -17.30 -4.91
CA ASP A 106 -1.51 -18.39 -4.76
C ASP A 106 -2.70 -17.98 -3.89
N LEU A 107 -2.44 -17.24 -2.80
CA LEU A 107 -3.49 -16.74 -1.92
C LEU A 107 -4.45 -15.82 -2.67
N GLU A 108 -3.92 -14.84 -3.38
CA GLU A 108 -4.72 -13.85 -4.11
C GLU A 108 -5.43 -14.47 -5.30
N SER A 109 -4.76 -15.35 -6.04
CA SER A 109 -5.38 -16.11 -7.14
C SER A 109 -6.50 -17.01 -6.63
N GLY A 110 -6.28 -17.70 -5.50
CA GLY A 110 -7.30 -18.56 -4.89
C GLY A 110 -8.50 -17.77 -4.35
N GLN A 111 -8.30 -16.55 -3.85
CA GLN A 111 -9.37 -15.68 -3.41
C GLN A 111 -10.26 -15.25 -4.58
N ILE A 112 -9.66 -14.85 -5.70
CA ILE A 112 -10.39 -14.46 -6.92
C ILE A 112 -11.12 -15.66 -7.51
N ALA A 113 -10.47 -16.82 -7.58
CA ALA A 113 -11.08 -18.04 -8.12
C ALA A 113 -12.33 -18.51 -7.35
N LYS A 114 -12.41 -18.24 -6.04
CA LYS A 114 -13.61 -18.51 -5.21
C LYS A 114 -14.84 -17.68 -5.60
N LEU A 115 -14.65 -16.65 -6.42
CA LEU A 115 -15.73 -15.82 -6.98
C LEU A 115 -16.11 -16.23 -8.41
N ASP A 116 -15.63 -17.39 -8.87
CA ASP A 116 -15.79 -17.89 -10.26
C ASP A 116 -15.17 -16.94 -11.31
N LEU A 117 -14.12 -16.21 -10.94
CA LEU A 117 -13.39 -15.28 -11.80
C LEU A 117 -12.00 -15.82 -12.16
N ALA A 118 -11.53 -15.53 -13.37
CA ALA A 118 -10.15 -15.79 -13.76
C ALA A 118 -9.21 -14.81 -13.02
N PRO A 119 -8.18 -15.31 -12.29
CA PRO A 119 -7.33 -14.44 -11.50
C PRO A 119 -6.27 -13.72 -12.32
N MET A 120 -6.13 -12.43 -12.08
CA MET A 120 -4.98 -11.62 -12.46
C MET A 120 -4.40 -10.96 -11.20
N VAL A 121 -3.13 -11.25 -10.91
CA VAL A 121 -2.45 -10.75 -9.70
C VAL A 121 -1.27 -9.89 -10.09
N SER A 122 -1.12 -8.74 -9.44
CA SER A 122 -0.02 -7.81 -9.60
C SER A 122 0.60 -7.50 -8.25
N LEU A 123 1.73 -8.15 -7.93
CA LEU A 123 2.49 -7.89 -6.72
C LEU A 123 3.37 -6.65 -6.91
N THR A 124 3.47 -5.82 -5.86
CA THR A 124 4.08 -4.49 -5.92
C THR A 124 4.95 -4.21 -4.69
N ASP A 125 5.97 -5.02 -4.47
CA ASP A 125 6.92 -4.78 -3.39
C ASP A 125 7.54 -3.38 -3.50
N HIS A 126 7.82 -2.75 -2.36
CA HIS A 126 8.45 -1.43 -2.31
C HIS A 126 9.81 -1.42 -3.00
N ASP A 127 9.94 -0.56 -4.00
CA ASP A 127 11.16 -0.22 -4.71
C ASP A 127 11.94 -1.41 -5.30
N THR A 128 11.23 -2.55 -5.53
CA THR A 128 11.82 -3.75 -6.13
C THR A 128 10.84 -4.53 -7.00
N ILE A 129 11.34 -5.12 -8.07
CA ILE A 129 10.60 -6.03 -8.96
C ILE A 129 11.02 -7.49 -8.78
N THR A 130 11.71 -7.82 -7.68
CA THR A 130 12.24 -9.17 -7.45
C THR A 130 11.14 -10.21 -7.44
N ALA A 131 10.03 -9.98 -6.74
CA ALA A 131 8.92 -10.92 -6.65
C ALA A 131 8.30 -11.26 -8.01
N PRO A 132 7.83 -10.30 -8.83
CA PRO A 132 7.29 -10.64 -10.13
C PRO A 132 8.32 -11.28 -11.07
N MET A 133 9.59 -10.89 -10.99
CA MET A 133 10.64 -11.53 -11.82
C MET A 133 10.87 -12.98 -11.43
N LEU A 134 10.91 -13.32 -10.15
CA LEU A 134 10.97 -14.70 -9.65
C LEU A 134 9.74 -15.51 -10.09
N LEU A 135 8.54 -14.94 -9.93
CA LEU A 135 7.30 -15.63 -10.30
C LEU A 135 7.21 -15.96 -11.80
N ARG A 136 7.75 -15.12 -12.67
CA ARG A 136 7.76 -15.36 -14.11
C ARG A 136 8.56 -16.61 -14.52
N THR A 137 9.41 -17.14 -13.65
CA THR A 137 10.09 -18.43 -13.84
C THR A 137 9.18 -19.62 -13.53
N VAL A 138 8.05 -19.40 -12.85
CA VAL A 138 7.09 -20.43 -12.46
C VAL A 138 6.00 -20.54 -13.53
N PRO A 139 5.74 -21.73 -14.13
CA PRO A 139 4.78 -21.88 -15.22
C PRO A 139 3.38 -21.32 -14.94
N SER A 140 2.84 -21.53 -13.73
CA SER A 140 1.51 -21.04 -13.32
C SER A 140 1.42 -19.52 -13.16
N ALA A 141 2.54 -18.84 -12.97
CA ALA A 141 2.62 -17.39 -12.76
C ALA A 141 3.38 -16.63 -13.86
N ARG A 142 3.74 -17.33 -14.97
CA ARG A 142 4.58 -16.76 -16.04
C ARG A 142 4.05 -15.44 -16.62
N ARG A 143 2.74 -15.23 -16.56
CA ARG A 143 2.07 -14.04 -17.13
C ARG A 143 1.84 -12.92 -16.14
N ILE A 144 2.37 -13.03 -14.91
CA ILE A 144 2.26 -11.95 -13.94
C ILE A 144 2.89 -10.68 -14.49
N PRO A 145 2.25 -9.50 -14.35
CA PRO A 145 2.85 -8.23 -14.74
C PRO A 145 4.09 -7.94 -13.88
N VAL A 146 5.09 -7.29 -14.46
CA VAL A 146 6.22 -6.77 -13.69
C VAL A 146 5.80 -5.43 -13.11
N SER A 147 5.67 -5.37 -11.79
CA SER A 147 5.10 -4.22 -11.09
C SER A 147 5.88 -3.89 -9.84
N VAL A 148 5.75 -2.66 -9.39
CA VAL A 148 6.45 -2.11 -8.20
C VAL A 148 5.58 -1.06 -7.55
N GLU A 149 5.62 -0.96 -6.23
CA GLU A 149 5.23 0.24 -5.52
C GLU A 149 6.45 1.13 -5.34
N TRP A 150 6.47 2.23 -6.06
CA TRP A 150 7.58 3.17 -6.02
C TRP A 150 7.35 4.21 -4.92
N SER A 151 8.28 4.28 -3.97
CA SER A 151 8.33 5.29 -2.92
C SER A 151 8.95 6.57 -3.48
N ALA A 152 8.13 7.43 -4.06
CA ALA A 152 8.55 8.66 -4.73
C ALA A 152 8.65 9.84 -3.74
N PRO A 153 9.85 10.37 -3.43
CA PRO A 153 9.99 11.55 -2.59
C PRO A 153 9.31 12.78 -3.22
N TYR A 154 8.53 13.50 -2.42
CA TYR A 154 7.88 14.75 -2.82
C TYR A 154 7.86 15.76 -1.66
N GLY A 155 8.65 16.79 -1.73
CA GLY A 155 8.86 17.73 -0.64
C GLY A 155 9.46 17.03 0.60
N LYS A 156 8.70 17.02 1.71
CA LYS A 156 9.07 16.30 2.95
C LYS A 156 8.28 15.01 3.14
N GLN A 157 7.59 14.54 2.11
CA GLN A 157 6.80 13.32 2.07
C GLN A 157 7.42 12.30 1.12
N SER A 158 6.95 11.07 1.19
CA SER A 158 7.07 10.07 0.14
C SER A 158 5.68 9.70 -0.30
N PHE A 159 5.40 9.79 -1.60
CA PHE A 159 4.16 9.31 -2.17
C PHE A 159 4.40 7.94 -2.79
N HIS A 160 3.46 7.05 -2.60
CA HIS A 160 3.54 5.71 -3.14
C HIS A 160 2.81 5.64 -4.48
N LEU A 161 3.55 5.26 -5.51
CA LEU A 161 3.03 5.12 -6.86
C LEU A 161 3.09 3.67 -7.31
N GLY A 162 1.93 3.07 -7.54
CA GLY A 162 1.83 1.75 -8.16
C GLY A 162 2.18 1.85 -9.63
N VAL A 163 3.32 1.29 -10.04
CA VAL A 163 3.73 1.20 -11.45
C VAL A 163 3.58 -0.24 -11.90
N HIS A 164 2.50 -0.50 -12.67
CA HIS A 164 2.14 -1.86 -13.06
C HIS A 164 2.45 -2.13 -14.52
N ASN A 165 2.82 -3.38 -14.79
CA ASN A 165 3.07 -3.94 -16.12
C ASN A 165 4.21 -3.24 -16.88
N LEU A 166 5.31 -2.98 -16.18
CA LEU A 166 6.55 -2.53 -16.82
C LEU A 166 6.97 -3.50 -17.94
N PRO A 167 7.48 -2.99 -19.08
CA PRO A 167 8.05 -3.82 -20.13
C PRO A 167 9.17 -4.69 -19.55
N SER A 168 8.99 -6.03 -19.53
CA SER A 168 9.92 -6.94 -18.86
C SER A 168 11.37 -6.83 -19.39
N ALA A 169 11.55 -6.53 -20.67
CA ALA A 169 12.88 -6.32 -21.27
C ALA A 169 13.58 -5.05 -20.76
N ARG A 170 12.84 -4.07 -20.23
CA ARG A 170 13.35 -2.78 -19.74
C ARG A 170 13.08 -2.56 -18.24
N ALA A 171 12.54 -3.57 -17.55
CA ALA A 171 12.12 -3.42 -16.17
C ALA A 171 13.30 -3.04 -15.24
N THR A 172 14.48 -3.61 -15.46
CA THR A 172 15.69 -3.25 -14.70
C THR A 172 16.14 -1.82 -14.96
N GLU A 173 16.07 -1.35 -16.21
CA GLU A 173 16.37 0.05 -16.58
C GLU A 173 15.38 1.02 -15.88
N TRP A 174 14.10 0.67 -15.88
CA TRP A 174 13.11 1.45 -15.14
C TRP A 174 13.40 1.51 -13.65
N MET A 175 13.71 0.37 -13.02
CA MET A 175 14.06 0.34 -11.59
C MET A 175 15.27 1.18 -11.26
N GLU A 176 16.30 1.19 -12.11
CA GLU A 176 17.47 2.05 -11.92
C GLU A 176 17.11 3.55 -12.05
N THR A 177 16.24 3.88 -13.00
CA THR A 177 15.72 5.24 -13.16
C THR A 177 14.96 5.71 -11.92
N LEU A 178 14.06 4.88 -11.38
CA LEU A 178 13.26 5.18 -10.18
C LEU A 178 14.18 5.32 -8.95
N ARG A 179 15.13 4.42 -8.77
CA ARG A 179 16.11 4.44 -7.66
C ARG A 179 17.01 5.69 -7.72
N SER A 180 17.50 6.02 -8.90
CA SER A 180 18.33 7.24 -9.11
C SER A 180 17.54 8.50 -8.74
N PHE A 181 16.25 8.55 -9.08
CA PHE A 181 15.39 9.66 -8.66
C PHE A 181 15.21 9.69 -7.14
N THR A 182 14.91 8.56 -6.51
CA THR A 182 14.71 8.50 -5.05
C THR A 182 15.96 8.98 -4.29
N ALA A 183 17.15 8.71 -4.82
CA ALA A 183 18.42 9.21 -4.25
C ALA A 183 18.62 10.73 -4.43
N ASN A 184 18.13 11.33 -5.51
CA ASN A 184 18.29 12.74 -5.85
C ASN A 184 16.99 13.32 -6.44
N PRO A 185 15.98 13.56 -5.61
CA PRO A 185 14.66 13.98 -6.08
C PRO A 185 14.63 15.43 -6.54
N SER A 186 13.85 15.71 -7.60
CA SER A 186 13.49 17.07 -8.01
C SER A 186 12.16 17.06 -8.77
N ASP A 187 11.38 18.13 -8.66
CA ASP A 187 10.05 18.24 -9.30
C ASP A 187 10.13 18.05 -10.82
N LYS A 188 11.15 18.65 -11.45
CA LYS A 188 11.35 18.51 -12.91
C LYS A 188 11.60 17.05 -13.30
N ARG A 189 12.50 16.37 -12.58
CA ARG A 189 12.86 14.98 -12.87
C ARG A 189 11.70 14.03 -12.61
N LEU A 190 10.89 14.31 -11.59
CA LEU A 190 9.67 13.55 -11.30
C LEU A 190 8.69 13.62 -12.47
N ALA A 191 8.40 14.84 -12.97
CA ALA A 191 7.51 15.03 -14.10
C ALA A 191 8.02 14.33 -15.37
N GLU A 192 9.33 14.39 -15.66
CA GLU A 192 9.95 13.69 -16.78
C GLU A 192 9.78 12.17 -16.69
N ILE A 193 9.98 11.58 -15.51
CA ILE A 193 9.81 10.14 -15.27
C ILE A 193 8.35 9.74 -15.44
N LEU A 194 7.40 10.48 -14.83
CA LEU A 194 5.98 10.18 -14.93
C LEU A 194 5.48 10.33 -16.37
N MET A 195 5.96 11.33 -17.10
CA MET A 195 5.67 11.50 -18.52
C MET A 195 6.19 10.31 -19.35
N ALA A 196 7.41 9.85 -19.07
CA ALA A 196 8.01 8.71 -19.76
C ALA A 196 7.27 7.39 -19.43
N LEU A 197 6.89 7.14 -18.17
CA LEU A 197 6.05 6.02 -17.78
C LEU A 197 4.67 6.06 -18.44
N ASN A 198 4.07 7.25 -18.53
CA ASN A 198 2.80 7.45 -19.24
C ASN A 198 2.91 7.21 -20.74
N ALA A 199 4.07 7.45 -21.36
CA ALA A 199 4.31 7.15 -22.78
C ALA A 199 4.35 5.65 -23.09
N GLU A 200 4.68 4.82 -22.10
CA GLU A 200 4.61 3.35 -22.21
C GLU A 200 3.14 2.91 -22.20
N ARG A 201 2.59 2.55 -23.37
CA ARG A 201 1.15 2.31 -23.56
C ARG A 201 0.53 1.24 -22.67
N ASN A 202 1.31 0.26 -22.24
CA ASN A 202 0.88 -0.86 -21.44
C ASN A 202 1.22 -0.73 -19.94
N VAL A 203 1.83 0.40 -19.54
CA VAL A 203 2.12 0.68 -18.12
C VAL A 203 0.93 1.42 -17.50
N LEU A 204 0.54 1.00 -16.31
CA LEU A 204 -0.48 1.65 -15.50
C LEU A 204 0.21 2.31 -14.30
N VAL A 205 0.01 3.61 -14.13
CA VAL A 205 0.54 4.38 -13.00
C VAL A 205 -0.62 4.82 -12.12
N ILE A 206 -0.60 4.40 -10.86
CA ILE A 206 -1.65 4.63 -9.87
C ILE A 206 -1.05 5.43 -8.71
N PHE A 207 -1.79 6.40 -8.19
CA PHE A 207 -1.43 7.02 -6.91
C PHE A 207 -2.05 6.18 -5.78
N ASN A 208 -1.22 5.36 -5.13
CA ASN A 208 -1.63 4.47 -4.05
C ASN A 208 -2.01 5.28 -2.80
N HIS A 209 -3.06 4.86 -2.10
CA HIS A 209 -3.57 5.42 -0.84
C HIS A 209 -3.26 6.92 -0.63
N PRO A 210 -3.67 7.82 -1.53
CA PRO A 210 -3.20 9.22 -1.57
C PRO A 210 -3.53 10.02 -0.31
N MET A 211 -4.48 9.56 0.50
CA MET A 211 -4.87 10.22 1.75
C MET A 211 -4.16 9.70 3.01
N TRP A 212 -3.22 8.76 2.85
CA TRP A 212 -2.42 8.27 3.95
C TRP A 212 -1.25 9.20 4.27
N ASP A 213 -1.30 9.83 5.42
CA ASP A 213 -0.23 10.69 5.95
C ASP A 213 0.83 9.85 6.68
N LEU A 214 1.70 9.18 5.93
CA LEU A 214 2.74 8.28 6.45
C LEU A 214 3.66 8.99 7.46
N TYR A 215 4.04 10.23 7.19
CA TYR A 215 4.97 10.98 8.04
C TYR A 215 4.29 11.84 9.10
N LEU A 216 2.97 11.74 9.22
CA LEU A 216 2.18 12.40 10.25
C LEU A 216 2.40 13.94 10.28
N VAL A 217 2.48 14.53 9.09
CA VAL A 217 2.67 15.99 8.94
C VAL A 217 1.40 16.80 9.27
N GLY A 218 0.29 16.11 9.44
CA GLY A 218 -1.03 16.66 9.70
C GLY A 218 -1.90 16.72 8.44
N ARG A 219 -3.18 16.47 8.64
CA ARG A 219 -4.19 16.29 7.58
C ARG A 219 -4.20 17.41 6.55
N GLU A 220 -4.30 18.65 6.99
CA GLU A 220 -4.40 19.82 6.10
C GLU A 220 -3.17 19.96 5.21
N LYS A 221 -2.00 19.81 5.82
CA LYS A 221 -0.74 19.91 5.10
C LYS A 221 -0.54 18.76 4.13
N HIS A 222 -0.92 17.53 4.52
CA HIS A 222 -0.86 16.38 3.64
C HIS A 222 -1.81 16.55 2.43
N GLU A 223 -3.06 16.93 2.67
CA GLU A 223 -4.03 17.19 1.60
C GLU A 223 -3.59 18.33 0.66
N PHE A 224 -2.92 19.36 1.19
CA PHE A 224 -2.32 20.40 0.36
C PHE A 224 -1.25 19.84 -0.57
N LEU A 225 -0.31 19.04 -0.05
CA LEU A 225 0.77 18.43 -0.84
C LEU A 225 0.22 17.45 -1.89
N VAL A 226 -0.80 16.66 -1.56
CA VAL A 226 -1.48 15.77 -2.51
C VAL A 226 -2.11 16.58 -3.66
N ASN A 227 -2.79 17.68 -3.35
CA ASN A 227 -3.39 18.53 -4.39
C ASN A 227 -2.32 19.22 -5.25
N GLU A 228 -1.23 19.69 -4.65
CA GLU A 228 -0.09 20.26 -5.39
C GLU A 228 0.55 19.23 -6.33
N PHE A 229 0.75 18.00 -5.85
CA PHE A 229 1.27 16.89 -6.65
C PHE A 229 0.37 16.57 -7.84
N LEU A 230 -0.94 16.48 -7.62
CA LEU A 230 -1.91 16.23 -8.70
C LEU A 230 -2.00 17.38 -9.68
N GLN A 231 -1.89 18.62 -9.22
CA GLN A 231 -1.85 19.79 -10.10
C GLN A 231 -0.66 19.74 -11.07
N LYS A 232 0.50 19.30 -10.61
CA LYS A 232 1.73 19.23 -11.40
C LYS A 232 1.79 17.96 -12.27
N ASN A 233 1.33 16.83 -11.74
CA ASN A 233 1.62 15.50 -12.28
C ASN A 233 0.39 14.66 -12.62
N GLY A 234 -0.82 15.10 -12.27
CA GLY A 234 -2.05 14.31 -12.40
C GLY A 234 -2.34 13.83 -13.83
N ASN A 235 -1.88 14.58 -14.86
CA ASN A 235 -2.04 14.19 -16.28
C ASN A 235 -1.24 12.93 -16.67
N TYR A 236 -0.27 12.52 -15.86
CA TYR A 236 0.55 11.32 -16.09
C TYR A 236 0.09 10.12 -15.28
N LEU A 237 -0.89 10.31 -14.38
CA LEU A 237 -1.47 9.26 -13.58
C LEU A 237 -2.76 8.76 -14.22
N HIS A 238 -3.09 7.50 -13.99
CA HIS A 238 -4.25 6.86 -14.61
C HIS A 238 -5.43 6.70 -13.65
N ALA A 239 -5.15 6.53 -12.35
CA ALA A 239 -6.16 6.37 -11.31
C ALA A 239 -5.63 6.74 -9.92
N LEU A 240 -6.57 6.97 -8.97
CA LEU A 240 -6.33 7.04 -7.54
C LEU A 240 -6.81 5.75 -6.88
N GLU A 241 -6.07 5.25 -5.90
CA GLU A 241 -6.38 3.99 -5.25
C GLU A 241 -7.37 4.15 -4.08
N LEU A 242 -8.43 3.33 -4.10
CA LEU A 242 -9.19 2.97 -2.90
C LEU A 242 -8.52 1.75 -2.25
N ASN A 243 -7.96 1.94 -1.08
CA ASN A 243 -7.08 0.97 -0.47
C ASN A 243 -7.80 0.05 0.52
N GLY A 244 -7.54 -1.25 0.40
CA GLY A 244 -8.16 -2.30 1.21
C GLY A 244 -7.72 -2.29 2.68
N LEU A 245 -6.52 -1.82 2.99
CA LEU A 245 -6.00 -1.74 4.36
C LEU A 245 -6.44 -0.46 5.08
N ARG A 246 -6.79 0.61 4.35
CA ARG A 246 -7.07 1.93 4.91
C ARG A 246 -8.47 2.05 5.52
N HIS A 247 -8.61 3.02 6.44
CA HIS A 247 -9.90 3.38 7.03
C HIS A 247 -10.85 3.96 5.97
N TRP A 248 -12.16 3.74 6.15
CA TRP A 248 -13.15 4.23 5.20
C TRP A 248 -13.12 5.75 5.02
N ASP A 249 -12.79 6.52 6.05
CA ASP A 249 -12.70 7.98 5.92
C ASP A 249 -11.59 8.40 4.94
N GLU A 250 -10.47 7.69 4.90
CA GLU A 250 -9.42 7.92 3.91
C GLU A 250 -9.91 7.61 2.49
N ASN A 251 -10.54 6.46 2.29
CA ASN A 251 -11.11 6.09 1.00
C ASN A 251 -12.20 7.06 0.53
N ARG A 252 -13.05 7.56 1.44
CA ARG A 252 -14.05 8.59 1.14
C ARG A 252 -13.40 9.91 0.70
N ARG A 253 -12.29 10.32 1.34
CA ARG A 253 -11.53 11.50 0.93
C ARG A 253 -10.87 11.28 -0.43
N THR A 254 -10.35 10.09 -0.70
CA THR A 254 -9.82 9.72 -2.02
C THR A 254 -10.91 9.78 -3.11
N ARG A 255 -12.14 9.35 -2.83
CA ARG A 255 -13.25 9.52 -3.77
C ARG A 255 -13.52 10.98 -4.11
N ARG A 256 -13.62 11.86 -3.09
CA ARG A 256 -13.79 13.30 -3.31
C ARG A 256 -12.63 13.92 -4.09
N LEU A 257 -11.41 13.44 -3.85
CA LEU A 257 -10.24 13.85 -4.59
C LEU A 257 -10.36 13.44 -6.08
N ALA A 258 -10.78 12.21 -6.36
CA ALA A 258 -11.01 11.72 -7.71
C ALA A 258 -12.09 12.53 -8.44
N GLU A 259 -13.21 12.82 -7.78
CA GLU A 259 -14.26 13.69 -8.31
C GLU A 259 -13.73 15.10 -8.65
N LYS A 260 -12.96 15.70 -7.72
CA LYS A 260 -12.36 17.03 -7.90
C LYS A 260 -11.43 17.10 -9.12
N TRP A 261 -10.64 16.05 -9.33
CA TRP A 261 -9.62 16.01 -10.38
C TRP A 261 -10.09 15.27 -11.64
N ASN A 262 -11.34 14.80 -11.69
CA ASN A 262 -11.89 13.95 -12.76
C ASN A 262 -10.99 12.76 -13.08
N MET A 263 -10.56 12.03 -12.03
CA MET A 263 -9.71 10.85 -12.13
C MET A 263 -10.50 9.59 -11.87
N LEU A 264 -10.07 8.48 -12.49
CA LEU A 264 -10.59 7.16 -12.14
C LEU A 264 -10.20 6.76 -10.74
N LEU A 265 -11.05 5.96 -10.11
CA LEU A 265 -10.73 5.17 -8.94
C LEU A 265 -10.39 3.74 -9.36
N ILE A 266 -9.50 3.12 -8.63
CA ILE A 266 -9.14 1.70 -8.75
C ILE A 266 -8.97 1.12 -7.35
N SER A 267 -9.08 -0.19 -7.17
CA SER A 267 -8.84 -0.79 -5.86
C SER A 267 -7.46 -1.42 -5.77
N GLY A 268 -6.82 -1.29 -4.60
CA GLY A 268 -5.61 -2.01 -4.23
C GLY A 268 -5.71 -2.60 -2.83
N GLY A 269 -5.19 -3.83 -2.65
CA GLY A 269 -5.31 -4.57 -1.40
C GLY A 269 -4.41 -4.05 -0.29
N ASP A 270 -3.20 -3.64 -0.63
CA ASP A 270 -2.13 -3.23 0.29
C ASP A 270 -1.83 -4.30 1.36
N ARG A 271 -1.81 -5.55 0.88
CA ARG A 271 -1.71 -6.71 1.77
C ARG A 271 -0.26 -6.98 2.16
N HIS A 272 -0.01 -7.06 3.47
CA HIS A 272 1.30 -7.32 4.06
C HIS A 272 1.39 -8.63 4.83
N GLY A 273 0.30 -9.36 4.98
CA GLY A 273 0.22 -10.58 5.77
C GLY A 273 -0.45 -11.72 5.03
N VAL A 274 -0.89 -12.73 5.76
CA VAL A 274 -1.63 -13.89 5.26
C VAL A 274 -3.13 -13.63 5.12
N GLU A 275 -3.60 -12.48 5.60
CA GLU A 275 -4.99 -12.07 5.46
C GLU A 275 -5.36 -11.88 3.97
N PRO A 276 -6.56 -12.29 3.55
CA PRO A 276 -7.01 -12.08 2.18
C PRO A 276 -7.23 -10.59 1.89
N ASN A 277 -7.17 -10.21 0.61
CA ASN A 277 -7.46 -8.85 0.18
C ASN A 277 -8.88 -8.43 0.57
N ALA A 278 -9.03 -7.17 0.94
CA ALA A 278 -10.31 -6.57 1.29
C ALA A 278 -11.05 -5.97 0.07
N ASN A 279 -10.40 -5.89 -1.08
CA ASN A 279 -10.98 -5.45 -2.34
C ASN A 279 -10.23 -6.00 -3.55
N ILE A 280 -10.90 -6.06 -4.70
CA ILE A 280 -10.35 -6.42 -6.01
C ILE A 280 -11.01 -5.56 -7.10
N ASN A 281 -10.46 -5.60 -8.31
CA ASN A 281 -11.08 -5.00 -9.49
C ASN A 281 -11.76 -6.08 -10.33
N LEU A 282 -12.90 -5.76 -10.95
CA LEU A 282 -13.65 -6.62 -11.84
C LEU A 282 -13.48 -6.17 -13.28
N THR A 283 -13.29 -7.11 -14.21
CA THR A 283 -13.07 -6.80 -15.62
C THR A 283 -13.51 -7.93 -16.54
N ASN A 284 -13.75 -7.59 -17.81
CA ASN A 284 -13.94 -8.58 -18.88
C ASN A 284 -12.65 -8.85 -19.67
N ALA A 285 -11.56 -8.18 -19.32
CA ALA A 285 -10.24 -8.42 -19.87
C ALA A 285 -9.77 -9.86 -19.63
N THR A 286 -9.03 -10.42 -20.57
CA THR A 286 -8.45 -11.78 -20.51
C THR A 286 -6.96 -11.76 -20.21
N SER A 287 -6.37 -10.58 -20.19
CA SER A 287 -4.98 -10.32 -19.87
C SER A 287 -4.81 -9.02 -19.10
N PHE A 288 -3.71 -8.93 -18.36
CA PHE A 288 -3.40 -7.70 -17.63
C PHE A 288 -3.20 -6.49 -18.56
N THR A 289 -2.69 -6.71 -19.76
CA THR A 289 -2.55 -5.65 -20.79
C THR A 289 -3.91 -5.13 -21.26
N GLU A 290 -4.91 -6.00 -21.47
CA GLU A 290 -6.27 -5.59 -21.78
C GLU A 290 -6.91 -4.80 -20.63
N PHE A 291 -6.72 -5.26 -19.37
CA PHE A 291 -7.16 -4.51 -18.19
C PHE A 291 -6.55 -3.10 -18.13
N VAL A 292 -5.24 -2.97 -18.41
CA VAL A 292 -4.59 -1.66 -18.50
C VAL A 292 -5.25 -0.79 -19.59
N HIS A 293 -5.66 -1.38 -20.71
CA HIS A 293 -6.37 -0.66 -21.79
C HIS A 293 -7.76 -0.16 -21.31
N GLU A 294 -8.54 -0.99 -20.59
CA GLU A 294 -9.83 -0.56 -20.03
C GLU A 294 -9.64 0.69 -19.13
N ILE A 295 -8.65 0.67 -18.25
CA ILE A 295 -8.39 1.80 -17.35
C ILE A 295 -7.90 3.03 -18.11
N ARG A 296 -6.92 2.87 -19.01
CA ARG A 296 -6.24 4.01 -19.63
C ARG A 296 -7.02 4.64 -20.76
N ARG A 297 -7.71 3.83 -21.57
CA ARG A 297 -8.37 4.28 -22.82
C ARG A 297 -9.88 4.36 -22.69
N GLU A 298 -10.50 3.32 -22.15
CA GLU A 298 -11.95 3.31 -21.99
C GLU A 298 -12.40 4.11 -20.77
N LYS A 299 -11.46 4.52 -19.91
CA LYS A 299 -11.73 5.28 -18.69
C LYS A 299 -12.80 4.62 -17.81
N LYS A 300 -12.73 3.30 -17.69
CA LYS A 300 -13.68 2.47 -16.97
C LYS A 300 -13.00 1.64 -15.91
N SER A 301 -13.57 1.61 -14.70
CA SER A 301 -13.08 0.81 -13.57
C SER A 301 -14.25 0.27 -12.77
N ASN A 302 -14.21 -1.02 -12.42
CA ASN A 302 -15.20 -1.65 -11.56
C ASN A 302 -14.47 -2.24 -10.35
N MET A 303 -14.86 -1.84 -9.16
CA MET A 303 -14.23 -2.28 -7.90
C MET A 303 -15.22 -3.09 -7.08
N LEU A 304 -14.75 -4.16 -6.45
CA LEU A 304 -15.51 -4.99 -5.54
C LEU A 304 -14.85 -5.01 -4.18
N PHE A 305 -15.52 -4.47 -3.18
CA PHE A 305 -15.13 -4.63 -1.79
C PHE A 305 -15.64 -5.97 -1.24
N LEU A 306 -14.74 -6.71 -0.61
CA LEU A 306 -14.96 -8.05 -0.07
C LEU A 306 -15.36 -7.98 1.41
N PRO A 307 -15.97 -9.02 1.99
CA PRO A 307 -16.44 -9.02 3.38
C PRO A 307 -15.38 -8.64 4.40
N GLN A 308 -14.09 -8.88 4.11
CA GLN A 308 -12.96 -8.47 4.96
C GLN A 308 -12.93 -6.95 5.19
N TYR A 309 -13.38 -6.16 4.22
CA TYR A 309 -13.44 -4.71 4.38
C TYR A 309 -14.51 -4.26 5.39
N ALA A 310 -15.57 -5.04 5.58
CA ALA A 310 -16.61 -4.77 6.57
C ALA A 310 -16.19 -5.05 8.01
N GLU A 311 -15.05 -5.75 8.22
CA GLU A 311 -14.48 -5.94 9.54
C GLU A 311 -14.02 -4.59 10.14
N PRO A 312 -14.11 -4.40 11.48
CA PRO A 312 -13.65 -3.18 12.12
C PRO A 312 -12.20 -2.85 11.73
N TRP A 313 -11.94 -1.61 11.33
CA TRP A 313 -10.60 -1.22 10.85
C TRP A 313 -9.49 -1.48 11.86
N LYS A 314 -9.73 -1.19 13.16
CA LYS A 314 -8.76 -1.50 14.22
C LYS A 314 -8.46 -2.99 14.33
N HIS A 315 -9.45 -3.85 14.08
CA HIS A 315 -9.28 -5.29 14.06
C HIS A 315 -8.43 -5.73 12.87
N ARG A 316 -8.67 -5.17 11.68
CA ARG A 316 -7.86 -5.45 10.48
C ARG A 316 -6.39 -5.02 10.65
N ILE A 317 -6.14 -3.84 11.24
CA ILE A 317 -4.78 -3.39 11.57
C ILE A 317 -4.13 -4.30 12.61
N LEU A 318 -4.87 -4.74 13.63
CA LEU A 318 -4.35 -5.71 14.60
C LEU A 318 -3.99 -7.04 13.93
N GLN A 319 -4.80 -7.56 13.03
CA GLN A 319 -4.50 -8.79 12.27
C GLN A 319 -3.20 -8.63 11.47
N SER A 320 -3.05 -7.51 10.75
CA SER A 320 -1.83 -7.19 10.03
C SER A 320 -0.60 -7.13 10.95
N ALA A 321 -0.74 -6.52 12.14
CA ALA A 321 0.33 -6.47 13.14
C ALA A 321 0.66 -7.85 13.72
N ILE A 322 -0.36 -8.70 13.93
CA ILE A 322 -0.17 -10.09 14.38
C ILE A 322 0.60 -10.88 13.31
N ASP A 323 0.25 -10.73 12.05
CA ASP A 323 0.96 -11.39 10.95
C ASP A 323 2.42 -10.95 10.88
N ALA A 324 2.69 -9.66 11.08
CA ALA A 324 4.04 -9.14 11.10
C ALA A 324 4.93 -9.77 12.19
N VAL A 325 4.35 -10.09 13.38
CA VAL A 325 5.11 -10.65 14.51
C VAL A 325 4.90 -12.15 14.73
N ARG A 326 4.02 -12.79 13.98
CA ARG A 326 3.75 -14.22 14.09
C ARG A 326 4.94 -15.05 13.61
N HIS A 327 5.08 -16.24 14.20
CA HIS A 327 6.03 -17.25 13.76
C HIS A 327 5.38 -18.16 12.71
N TYR A 328 6.11 -18.41 11.63
CA TYR A 328 5.71 -19.28 10.52
C TYR A 328 6.76 -20.39 10.34
N PRO A 329 6.71 -21.48 11.16
CA PRO A 329 7.71 -22.56 11.09
C PRO A 329 7.82 -23.20 9.71
N GLU A 330 6.70 -23.17 8.95
CA GLU A 330 6.57 -23.71 7.60
C GLU A 330 7.25 -22.86 6.51
N PHE A 331 7.63 -21.62 6.83
CA PHE A 331 8.25 -20.72 5.86
C PHE A 331 9.76 -20.97 5.76
N PRO A 332 10.39 -20.53 4.64
CA PRO A 332 11.84 -20.64 4.48
C PRO A 332 12.61 -19.96 5.61
N GLN A 333 13.81 -20.49 5.89
CA GLN A 333 14.74 -19.85 6.82
C GLN A 333 14.99 -18.38 6.40
N GLY A 334 15.05 -17.49 7.38
CA GLY A 334 15.12 -16.03 7.14
C GLY A 334 13.75 -15.34 7.10
N SER A 335 12.64 -16.12 7.18
CA SER A 335 11.26 -15.57 7.18
C SER A 335 10.37 -16.21 8.26
N ARG A 336 10.91 -17.11 9.10
CA ARG A 336 10.13 -17.91 10.08
C ARG A 336 9.73 -17.12 11.31
N THR A 337 10.64 -16.30 11.83
CA THR A 337 10.42 -15.52 13.04
C THR A 337 10.36 -14.05 12.73
N TRP A 338 9.72 -13.27 13.58
CA TRP A 338 9.56 -11.83 13.36
C TRP A 338 10.92 -11.11 13.30
N ASP A 339 11.89 -11.53 14.08
CA ASP A 339 13.23 -10.93 14.15
C ASP A 339 14.15 -11.38 13.01
N GLU A 340 13.81 -12.45 12.28
CA GLU A 340 14.39 -12.74 10.96
C GLU A 340 13.87 -11.78 9.88
N ARG A 341 12.68 -11.18 10.07
CA ARG A 341 12.05 -10.29 9.09
C ARG A 341 12.26 -8.81 9.38
N VAL A 342 12.82 -8.45 10.51
CA VAL A 342 13.17 -7.06 10.84
C VAL A 342 14.67 -6.87 10.67
N TYR A 343 15.06 -5.91 9.86
CA TYR A 343 16.44 -5.60 9.49
C TYR A 343 16.88 -4.30 10.12
N HIS A 344 18.12 -4.27 10.62
CA HIS A 344 18.70 -3.11 11.27
C HIS A 344 20.22 -3.07 11.00
N PRO A 345 20.86 -1.90 10.89
CA PRO A 345 22.31 -1.80 10.84
C PRO A 345 22.95 -2.36 12.11
N ASP A 346 23.96 -3.22 11.98
CA ASP A 346 24.82 -3.65 13.09
C ASP A 346 25.79 -2.53 13.52
N ALA A 347 26.65 -2.81 14.49
CA ALA A 347 27.65 -1.84 14.98
C ALA A 347 28.63 -1.35 13.90
N ASN A 348 28.76 -2.07 12.79
CA ASN A 348 29.60 -1.72 11.64
C ASN A 348 28.81 -1.02 10.52
N GLY A 349 27.51 -0.77 10.72
CA GLY A 349 26.60 -0.18 9.72
C GLY A 349 26.11 -1.17 8.66
N VAL A 350 26.38 -2.47 8.81
CA VAL A 350 25.90 -3.51 7.89
C VAL A 350 24.48 -3.91 8.29
N VAL A 351 23.52 -3.78 7.37
CA VAL A 351 22.13 -4.13 7.62
C VAL A 351 21.96 -5.65 7.65
N ARG A 352 21.46 -6.16 8.78
CA ARG A 352 21.24 -7.60 9.05
C ARG A 352 19.90 -7.83 9.71
N PRO A 353 19.34 -9.07 9.66
CA PRO A 353 18.20 -9.44 10.47
C PRO A 353 18.50 -9.27 11.95
N LEU A 354 17.51 -8.83 12.73
CA LEU A 354 17.68 -8.69 14.19
C LEU A 354 18.06 -10.00 14.87
N SER A 355 17.60 -11.14 14.37
CA SER A 355 17.96 -12.47 14.84
C SER A 355 19.48 -12.75 14.81
N GLU A 356 20.23 -12.12 13.91
CA GLU A 356 21.69 -12.20 13.82
C GLU A 356 22.41 -11.16 14.70
N ILE A 357 21.72 -10.07 15.05
CA ILE A 357 22.28 -8.98 15.84
C ILE A 357 22.19 -9.27 17.34
N TRP A 358 21.17 -10.05 17.76
CA TRP A 358 20.96 -10.33 19.17
C TRP A 358 22.12 -11.10 19.79
N PRO A 359 22.72 -10.62 20.92
CA PRO A 359 23.64 -11.41 21.70
C PRO A 359 22.94 -12.71 22.13
N ASN A 360 23.59 -13.84 21.93
CA ASN A 360 23.06 -15.17 22.22
C ASN A 360 21.83 -15.58 21.37
N GLY A 361 21.61 -14.97 20.22
CA GLY A 361 20.55 -15.35 19.27
C GLY A 361 19.11 -15.15 19.79
N SER A 362 18.90 -14.32 20.81
CA SER A 362 17.59 -14.12 21.42
C SER A 362 17.26 -12.65 21.61
N ALA A 363 16.07 -12.26 21.16
CA ALA A 363 15.56 -10.90 21.36
C ALA A 363 15.49 -10.52 22.86
N PRO A 364 15.68 -9.24 23.20
CA PRO A 364 15.53 -8.74 24.57
C PRO A 364 14.19 -9.14 25.19
N ARG A 365 14.18 -9.46 26.49
CA ARG A 365 12.96 -9.92 27.19
C ARG A 365 11.77 -9.01 27.00
N VAL A 366 11.99 -7.68 27.00
CA VAL A 366 10.91 -6.69 26.84
C VAL A 366 10.30 -6.76 25.45
N MET A 367 11.09 -6.98 24.38
CA MET A 367 10.59 -7.15 23.02
C MET A 367 9.82 -8.45 22.88
N ARG A 368 10.34 -9.57 23.42
CA ARG A 368 9.61 -10.84 23.46
C ARG A 368 8.27 -10.71 24.18
N TRP A 369 8.24 -9.94 25.28
CA TRP A 369 7.00 -9.63 26.00
C TRP A 369 6.01 -8.83 25.12
N GLY A 370 6.48 -7.77 24.47
CA GLY A 370 5.65 -6.96 23.55
C GLY A 370 5.09 -7.80 22.39
N VAL A 371 5.94 -8.59 21.74
CA VAL A 371 5.52 -9.52 20.67
C VAL A 371 4.52 -10.55 21.22
N GLY A 372 4.79 -11.14 22.39
CA GLY A 372 3.87 -12.09 23.04
C GLY A 372 2.50 -11.48 23.34
N MET A 373 2.44 -10.20 23.73
CA MET A 373 1.19 -9.48 23.94
C MET A 373 0.40 -9.30 22.62
N VAL A 374 1.06 -8.91 21.54
CA VAL A 374 0.42 -8.80 20.21
C VAL A 374 -0.09 -10.16 19.76
N GLN A 375 0.70 -11.21 19.89
CA GLN A 375 0.29 -12.58 19.56
C GLN A 375 -0.88 -13.07 20.43
N LEU A 376 -0.92 -12.70 21.72
CA LEU A 376 -2.04 -13.02 22.61
C LEU A 376 -3.34 -12.33 22.15
N MET A 377 -3.28 -11.06 21.73
CA MET A 377 -4.44 -10.35 21.18
C MET A 377 -5.01 -11.03 19.93
N GLY A 378 -4.19 -11.75 19.17
CA GLY A 378 -4.60 -12.57 18.02
C GLY A 378 -5.28 -13.90 18.34
N ARG A 379 -5.30 -14.34 19.62
CA ARG A 379 -5.96 -15.60 19.99
C ARG A 379 -7.47 -15.48 19.91
N GLY A 380 -8.14 -16.51 19.38
CA GLY A 380 -9.54 -16.50 18.96
C GLY A 380 -10.54 -15.82 19.92
N LEU A 381 -10.51 -16.12 21.23
CA LEU A 381 -11.42 -15.50 22.21
C LEU A 381 -11.10 -14.01 22.43
N VAL A 382 -9.82 -13.64 22.53
CA VAL A 382 -9.38 -12.25 22.74
C VAL A 382 -9.66 -11.44 21.49
N SER A 383 -9.27 -11.93 20.32
CA SER A 383 -9.52 -11.30 19.02
C SER A 383 -11.02 -11.12 18.76
N GLY A 384 -11.85 -12.12 19.06
CA GLY A 384 -13.31 -12.02 18.95
C GLY A 384 -13.92 -10.94 19.87
N GLY A 385 -13.44 -10.85 21.12
CA GLY A 385 -13.85 -9.80 22.05
C GLY A 385 -13.44 -8.40 21.60
N LEU A 386 -12.22 -8.23 21.09
CA LEU A 386 -11.73 -6.96 20.55
C LEU A 386 -12.51 -6.56 19.28
N ARG A 387 -12.83 -7.52 18.41
CA ARG A 387 -13.65 -7.28 17.22
C ARG A 387 -15.03 -6.70 17.59
N MET A 388 -15.68 -7.26 18.60
CA MET A 388 -16.98 -6.76 19.09
C MET A 388 -16.85 -5.38 19.74
N ALA A 389 -15.80 -5.15 20.52
CA ALA A 389 -15.56 -3.87 21.20
C ALA A 389 -15.20 -2.73 20.22
N TRP A 390 -14.63 -3.05 19.06
CA TRP A 390 -14.21 -2.07 18.05
C TRP A 390 -15.18 -1.94 16.88
N SER A 391 -16.45 -2.32 17.05
CA SER A 391 -17.44 -2.26 15.99
C SER A 391 -17.54 -0.86 15.37
N ASP A 392 -17.19 -0.76 14.08
CA ASP A 392 -17.30 0.46 13.26
C ASP A 392 -18.57 0.42 12.38
N ALA A 393 -19.54 -0.46 12.70
CA ALA A 393 -20.71 -0.71 11.85
C ALA A 393 -21.51 0.57 11.53
N HIS A 394 -21.57 1.51 12.45
CA HIS A 394 -22.21 2.81 12.24
C HIS A 394 -21.43 3.67 11.23
N GLN A 395 -20.13 3.77 11.39
CA GLN A 395 -19.26 4.53 10.47
C GLN A 395 -19.25 3.93 9.06
N LEU A 396 -19.23 2.61 8.96
CA LEU A 396 -19.31 1.93 7.68
C LEU A 396 -20.66 2.21 6.98
N ARG A 397 -21.79 2.20 7.71
CA ARG A 397 -23.11 2.54 7.17
C ARG A 397 -23.20 3.97 6.67
N LEU A 398 -22.77 4.93 7.47
CA LEU A 398 -22.72 6.35 7.06
C LEU A 398 -21.82 6.55 5.84
N ALA A 399 -20.70 5.85 5.79
CA ALA A 399 -19.76 5.89 4.69
C ALA A 399 -20.35 5.30 3.39
N LEU A 400 -21.26 4.35 3.51
CA LEU A 400 -21.96 3.73 2.38
C LEU A 400 -23.21 4.52 1.94
N GLY A 401 -23.47 5.68 2.56
CA GLY A 401 -24.63 6.53 2.23
C GLY A 401 -25.96 6.02 2.82
N GLU A 402 -25.90 5.12 3.80
CA GLU A 402 -27.08 4.73 4.56
C GLU A 402 -27.36 5.83 5.60
N HIS A 403 -28.30 6.72 5.29
CA HIS A 403 -28.89 7.58 6.31
C HIS A 403 -29.70 6.70 7.27
N GLU A 404 -29.63 7.00 8.57
CA GLU A 404 -30.55 6.42 9.53
C GLU A 404 -31.98 6.76 9.06
N SER A 405 -32.73 5.74 8.65
CA SER A 405 -34.16 5.82 8.40
C SER A 405 -34.92 5.79 9.72
#